data_19e24549e22522790989ce03382767bb
#
_entry.id   19e24549e22522790989ce03382767bb
#
_cell.length_a   1.000
_cell.length_b   1.000
_cell.length_c   1.000
_cell.angle_alpha   90.00
_cell.angle_beta   90.00
_cell.angle_gamma   90.00
#
_symmetry.space_group_name_H-M   'P 1'
#
loop_
_entity.id
_entity.type
_entity.pdbx_description
1 polymer ?
#
loop_
_entity_poly.entity_id
_entity_poly.type
_entity_poly.pdbx_seq_one_letter_code
_entity_poly.pdbx_strand_id
1 'polypeptide(L)'
;TASWSDRVEAAKKGCRNSGLRPDRGYLGHKAQKMMRRSKAVEARRTEAAEAKAGLLKNIELAEALKLRPLEHPKRCLLEARELAPDYGAGPVCRPVSFTVERGERVALVGRNGSGKSSLLRLALGEEIPHTGLFSLASGLVVSYVPQDASFLRGSLSQFARRYELDETQFKTILRKLDFARVQFEKDLSDYSAGQKKKVLLARSLCQSAPLYVWDEPLNYIDVFSRMQLE
;
A
#
# COMPACT_ATOMS: atom_id res chain seq x y z
N THR A 1 -5.46 -16.57 37.39
CA THR A 1 -3.99 -16.43 37.60
C THR A 1 -3.76 -15.98 39.02
N ALA A 2 -3.32 -16.91 39.89
CA ALA A 2 -3.04 -16.60 41.28
C ALA A 2 -2.01 -15.47 41.39
N SER A 3 -2.31 -14.47 42.21
CA SER A 3 -1.43 -13.35 42.40
C SER A 3 -0.11 -13.81 43.04
N TRP A 4 0.96 -13.02 42.86
CA TRP A 4 2.27 -13.39 43.43
C TRP A 4 2.26 -13.45 44.95
N SER A 5 1.39 -12.68 45.62
CA SER A 5 1.10 -12.76 47.06
C SER A 5 0.59 -14.11 47.49
N ASP A 6 -0.30 -14.76 46.71
CA ASP A 6 -0.88 -16.05 47.02
C ASP A 6 0.17 -17.16 46.96
N ARG A 7 1.14 -17.07 46.03
CA ARG A 7 2.26 -18.03 45.93
C ARG A 7 3.25 -17.90 47.08
N VAL A 8 3.47 -16.69 47.60
CA VAL A 8 4.33 -16.49 48.77
C VAL A 8 3.65 -16.98 50.03
N GLU A 9 2.33 -16.81 50.15
CA GLU A 9 1.58 -17.34 51.28
C GLU A 9 1.48 -18.90 51.25
N ALA A 10 1.30 -19.47 50.09
CA ALA A 10 1.34 -20.92 49.89
C ALA A 10 2.71 -21.53 50.27
N ALA A 11 3.81 -20.87 49.87
CA ALA A 11 5.16 -21.25 50.26
C ALA A 11 5.42 -21.12 51.77
N LYS A 12 4.84 -20.12 52.43
CA LYS A 12 4.88 -19.98 53.89
C LYS A 12 4.12 -21.07 54.61
N LYS A 13 2.98 -21.54 54.07
CA LYS A 13 2.19 -22.67 54.64
C LYS A 13 2.92 -24.01 54.49
N GLY A 14 3.59 -24.24 53.35
CA GLY A 14 4.38 -25.45 53.13
C GLY A 14 5.58 -25.61 54.07
N CYS A 15 6.23 -24.52 54.44
CA CYS A 15 7.34 -24.53 55.42
C CYS A 15 6.91 -24.77 56.85
N ARG A 16 5.63 -24.60 57.20
CA ARG A 16 5.12 -24.84 58.58
C ARG A 16 5.05 -26.32 58.93
N ASN A 17 4.98 -27.22 57.96
CA ASN A 17 4.88 -28.66 58.20
C ASN A 17 6.24 -29.37 58.36
N SER A 18 7.37 -28.73 58.17
CA SER A 18 8.70 -29.32 58.27
C SER A 18 9.35 -29.17 59.71
N GLY A 19 8.66 -28.57 60.65
CA GLY A 19 9.19 -28.34 62.03
C GLY A 19 10.35 -27.34 62.15
N LEU A 20 10.88 -26.85 61.04
CA LEU A 20 11.94 -25.88 60.99
C LEU A 20 11.36 -24.45 60.86
N ARG A 21 11.84 -23.54 61.69
CA ARG A 21 11.47 -22.13 61.54
C ARG A 21 11.90 -21.59 60.19
N PRO A 22 10.99 -21.02 59.36
CA PRO A 22 11.36 -20.46 58.07
C PRO A 22 12.33 -19.29 58.29
N ASP A 23 13.46 -19.35 57.62
CA ASP A 23 14.41 -18.23 57.58
C ASP A 23 13.78 -17.02 56.87
N ARG A 24 13.19 -16.13 57.66
CA ARG A 24 12.51 -14.93 57.17
C ARG A 24 13.49 -14.00 56.42
N GLY A 25 14.78 -14.01 56.75
CA GLY A 25 15.80 -13.23 56.09
C GLY A 25 16.06 -13.72 54.68
N TYR A 26 16.20 -15.04 54.50
CA TYR A 26 16.43 -15.66 53.20
C TYR A 26 15.22 -15.47 52.24
N LEU A 27 14.00 -15.67 52.74
CA LEU A 27 12.78 -15.49 51.93
C LEU A 27 12.59 -14.01 51.55
N GLY A 28 12.87 -13.05 52.46
CA GLY A 28 12.84 -11.62 52.18
C GLY A 28 13.87 -11.20 51.13
N HIS A 29 15.09 -11.73 51.23
CA HIS A 29 16.14 -11.43 50.26
C HIS A 29 15.84 -11.97 48.86
N LYS A 30 15.30 -13.20 48.78
CA LYS A 30 14.87 -13.80 47.53
C LYS A 30 13.71 -13.04 46.89
N ALA A 31 12.72 -12.60 47.67
CA ALA A 31 11.62 -11.76 47.20
C ALA A 31 12.12 -10.40 46.67
N GLN A 32 13.03 -9.75 47.42
CA GLN A 32 13.63 -8.49 46.98
C GLN A 32 14.43 -8.62 45.67
N LYS A 33 15.18 -9.71 45.54
CA LYS A 33 15.92 -10.01 44.28
C LYS A 33 14.98 -10.24 43.11
N MET A 34 13.87 -10.93 43.32
CA MET A 34 12.83 -11.13 42.25
C MET A 34 12.14 -9.80 41.91
N MET A 35 11.78 -8.98 42.86
CA MET A 35 11.21 -7.64 42.60
C MET A 35 12.16 -6.75 41.80
N ARG A 36 13.46 -6.74 42.16
CA ARG A 36 14.47 -5.98 41.38
C ARG A 36 14.54 -6.47 39.93
N ARG A 37 14.50 -7.81 39.71
CA ARG A 37 14.49 -8.37 38.35
C ARG A 37 13.21 -8.02 37.59
N SER A 38 12.04 -8.08 38.23
CA SER A 38 10.77 -7.70 37.62
C SER A 38 10.78 -6.23 37.20
N LYS A 39 11.20 -5.32 38.09
CA LYS A 39 11.32 -3.89 37.78
C LYS A 39 12.31 -3.62 36.64
N ALA A 40 13.42 -4.34 36.59
CA ALA A 40 14.39 -4.19 35.48
C ALA A 40 13.83 -4.70 34.15
N VAL A 41 13.02 -5.75 34.14
CA VAL A 41 12.35 -6.23 32.93
C VAL A 41 11.24 -5.27 32.47
N GLU A 42 10.47 -4.74 33.42
CA GLU A 42 9.45 -3.70 33.11
C GLU A 42 10.09 -2.42 32.58
N ALA A 43 11.16 -1.93 33.18
CA ALA A 43 11.88 -0.75 32.70
C ALA A 43 12.41 -0.96 31.27
N ARG A 44 12.98 -2.13 30.95
CA ARG A 44 13.43 -2.45 29.58
C ARG A 44 12.27 -2.54 28.60
N ARG A 45 11.10 -3.04 29.03
CA ARG A 45 9.90 -3.10 28.17
C ARG A 45 9.32 -1.72 27.89
N THR A 46 9.28 -0.84 28.91
CA THR A 46 8.83 0.54 28.73
C THR A 46 9.78 1.33 27.86
N GLU A 47 11.09 1.22 28.09
CA GLU A 47 12.12 1.85 27.26
C GLU A 47 12.05 1.37 25.80
N ALA A 48 11.90 0.07 25.56
CA ALA A 48 11.73 -0.48 24.23
C ALA A 48 10.40 -0.04 23.57
N ALA A 49 9.33 0.11 24.34
CA ALA A 49 8.04 0.62 23.86
C ALA A 49 8.14 2.13 23.52
N GLU A 50 8.82 2.92 24.36
CA GLU A 50 9.06 4.34 24.12
C GLU A 50 9.98 4.57 22.92
N ALA A 51 11.04 3.76 22.76
CA ALA A 51 11.89 3.80 21.59
C ALA A 51 11.12 3.46 20.30
N LYS A 52 10.25 2.45 20.33
CA LYS A 52 9.35 2.13 19.20
C LYS A 52 8.32 3.24 18.96
N ALA A 53 7.75 3.83 20.01
CA ALA A 53 6.84 4.96 19.88
C ALA A 53 7.54 6.22 19.34
N GLY A 54 8.82 6.42 19.69
CA GLY A 54 9.68 7.47 19.12
C GLY A 54 9.95 7.24 17.62
N LEU A 55 10.21 6.00 17.22
CA LEU A 55 10.33 5.64 15.81
C LEU A 55 9.02 5.83 15.03
N LEU A 56 7.88 5.58 15.66
CA LEU A 56 6.55 5.85 15.08
C LEU A 56 6.24 7.36 14.98
N LYS A 57 6.75 8.18 15.91
CA LYS A 57 6.63 9.66 15.83
C LYS A 57 7.53 10.27 14.76
N ASN A 58 8.63 9.62 14.41
CA ASN A 58 9.50 9.98 13.27
C ASN A 58 9.02 9.43 11.92
N ILE A 59 7.87 8.75 11.87
CA ILE A 59 7.11 8.65 10.63
C ILE A 59 6.63 10.09 10.40
N GLU A 60 7.43 10.87 9.64
CA GLU A 60 6.94 12.08 9.00
C GLU A 60 5.55 11.72 8.46
N LEU A 61 4.53 12.46 8.89
CA LEU A 61 3.19 12.36 8.30
C LEU A 61 3.42 12.61 6.82
N ALA A 62 3.59 11.53 6.07
CA ALA A 62 3.95 11.61 4.68
C ALA A 62 2.82 12.41 4.03
N GLU A 63 3.16 13.58 3.51
CA GLU A 63 2.19 14.39 2.77
C GLU A 63 1.52 13.48 1.77
N ALA A 64 0.20 13.38 1.84
CA ALA A 64 -0.60 12.52 0.98
C ALA A 64 -0.23 12.80 -0.48
N LEU A 65 0.03 11.75 -1.23
CA LEU A 65 0.24 11.85 -2.66
C LEU A 65 -1.06 12.33 -3.32
N LYS A 66 -0.99 13.43 -4.05
CA LYS A 66 -2.17 14.03 -4.68
C LYS A 66 -2.09 13.88 -6.19
N LEU A 67 -3.18 13.41 -6.79
CA LEU A 67 -3.40 13.51 -8.22
C LEU A 67 -3.60 14.98 -8.61
N ARG A 68 -3.19 15.33 -9.82
CA ARG A 68 -3.41 16.65 -10.43
C ARG A 68 -4.28 16.50 -11.67
N PRO A 69 -5.59 16.19 -11.51
CA PRO A 69 -6.46 16.00 -12.65
C PRO A 69 -6.59 17.29 -13.46
N LEU A 70 -6.47 17.16 -14.78
CA LEU A 70 -6.84 18.22 -15.69
C LEU A 70 -8.37 18.30 -15.79
N GLU A 71 -8.88 19.50 -15.87
CA GLU A 71 -10.29 19.70 -16.19
C GLU A 71 -10.57 19.31 -17.66
N HIS A 72 -11.66 18.60 -17.88
CA HIS A 72 -12.16 18.29 -19.21
C HIS A 72 -13.47 19.03 -19.42
N PRO A 73 -13.75 19.56 -20.65
CA PRO A 73 -15.00 20.30 -20.92
C PRO A 73 -16.25 19.49 -20.64
N LYS A 74 -16.24 18.20 -20.96
CA LYS A 74 -17.36 17.29 -20.66
C LYS A 74 -17.28 16.82 -19.22
N ARG A 75 -18.42 16.76 -18.53
CA ARG A 75 -18.55 16.22 -17.18
C ARG A 75 -18.42 14.70 -17.18
N CYS A 76 -19.13 14.01 -18.09
CA CYS A 76 -19.03 12.57 -18.28
C CYS A 76 -17.81 12.26 -19.18
N LEU A 77 -16.85 11.50 -18.65
CA LEU A 77 -15.61 11.12 -19.34
C LEU A 77 -15.76 9.78 -20.05
N LEU A 78 -16.53 8.86 -19.48
CA LEU A 78 -16.78 7.52 -20.00
C LEU A 78 -18.22 7.12 -19.68
N GLU A 79 -18.89 6.51 -20.65
CA GLU A 79 -20.22 5.93 -20.49
C GLU A 79 -20.27 4.54 -21.11
N ALA A 80 -20.74 3.56 -20.35
CA ALA A 80 -21.01 2.19 -20.74
C ALA A 80 -22.46 1.84 -20.43
N ARG A 81 -23.20 1.31 -21.42
CA ARG A 81 -24.58 0.82 -21.25
C ARG A 81 -24.67 -0.59 -21.83
N GLU A 82 -25.05 -1.55 -20.98
CA GLU A 82 -25.15 -2.96 -21.34
C GLU A 82 -23.91 -3.47 -22.09
N LEU A 83 -22.74 -2.96 -21.70
CA LEU A 83 -21.47 -3.22 -22.35
C LEU A 83 -20.98 -4.62 -22.00
N ALA A 84 -20.69 -5.44 -23.01
CA ALA A 84 -20.03 -6.72 -22.86
C ALA A 84 -18.99 -6.91 -23.97
N PRO A 85 -17.66 -6.83 -23.66
CA PRO A 85 -16.60 -7.13 -24.62
C PRO A 85 -16.67 -8.58 -25.13
N ASP A 86 -16.39 -8.81 -26.42
CA ASP A 86 -16.41 -10.11 -27.06
C ASP A 86 -15.22 -10.25 -28.01
N TYR A 87 -14.38 -11.25 -27.82
CA TYR A 87 -13.23 -11.56 -28.68
C TYR A 87 -13.55 -12.65 -29.72
N GLY A 88 -14.82 -12.92 -29.99
CA GLY A 88 -15.29 -13.91 -30.96
C GLY A 88 -15.60 -15.29 -30.37
N ALA A 89 -15.36 -15.51 -29.10
CA ALA A 89 -15.73 -16.73 -28.37
C ALA A 89 -16.96 -16.56 -27.46
N GLY A 90 -17.64 -15.42 -27.58
CA GLY A 90 -18.72 -14.98 -26.71
C GLY A 90 -18.31 -13.88 -25.72
N PRO A 91 -19.28 -13.25 -25.05
CA PRO A 91 -19.02 -12.14 -24.14
C PRO A 91 -18.12 -12.56 -22.97
N VAL A 92 -17.09 -11.77 -22.69
CA VAL A 92 -16.11 -12.04 -21.62
C VAL A 92 -16.70 -11.83 -20.24
N CYS A 93 -17.72 -10.98 -20.12
CA CYS A 93 -18.43 -10.70 -18.87
C CYS A 93 -19.92 -10.53 -19.10
N ARG A 94 -20.69 -10.53 -18.02
CA ARG A 94 -22.10 -10.10 -18.08
C ARG A 94 -22.15 -8.63 -18.48
N PRO A 95 -23.20 -8.19 -19.22
CA PRO A 95 -23.37 -6.79 -19.57
C PRO A 95 -23.30 -5.89 -18.35
N VAL A 96 -22.53 -4.82 -18.44
CA VAL A 96 -22.34 -3.85 -17.38
C VAL A 96 -22.74 -2.45 -17.84
N SER A 97 -23.34 -1.66 -16.95
CA SER A 97 -23.71 -0.28 -17.20
C SER A 97 -23.11 0.60 -16.10
N PHE A 98 -22.32 1.59 -16.48
CA PHE A 98 -21.73 2.56 -15.55
C PHE A 98 -21.26 3.81 -16.29
N THR A 99 -21.09 4.89 -15.56
CA THR A 99 -20.49 6.14 -16.04
C THR A 99 -19.30 6.50 -15.17
N VAL A 100 -18.36 7.27 -15.73
CA VAL A 100 -17.26 7.87 -14.99
C VAL A 100 -17.29 9.37 -15.23
N GLU A 101 -17.57 10.14 -14.20
CA GLU A 101 -17.58 11.58 -14.24
C GLU A 101 -16.26 12.19 -13.76
N ARG A 102 -16.06 13.48 -14.02
CA ARG A 102 -14.88 14.21 -13.51
C ARG A 102 -14.84 14.17 -11.99
N GLY A 103 -13.68 13.84 -11.42
CA GLY A 103 -13.48 13.76 -9.97
C GLY A 103 -14.05 12.53 -9.30
N GLU A 104 -14.74 11.67 -10.03
CA GLU A 104 -15.27 10.41 -9.52
C GLU A 104 -14.18 9.34 -9.43
N ARG A 105 -14.31 8.47 -8.44
CA ARG A 105 -13.45 7.29 -8.26
C ARG A 105 -14.29 6.03 -8.41
N VAL A 106 -13.98 5.25 -9.43
CA VAL A 106 -14.68 4.00 -9.76
C VAL A 106 -13.74 2.81 -9.60
N ALA A 107 -14.16 1.80 -8.84
CA ALA A 107 -13.40 0.56 -8.69
C ALA A 107 -14.08 -0.58 -9.45
N LEU A 108 -13.32 -1.24 -10.35
CA LEU A 108 -13.72 -2.47 -11.00
C LEU A 108 -13.31 -3.67 -10.16
N VAL A 109 -14.28 -4.35 -9.55
CA VAL A 109 -14.04 -5.49 -8.67
C VAL A 109 -14.62 -6.76 -9.30
N GLY A 110 -13.89 -7.86 -9.23
CA GLY A 110 -14.35 -9.14 -9.76
C GLY A 110 -13.25 -10.20 -9.77
N ARG A 111 -13.64 -11.45 -10.01
CA ARG A 111 -12.71 -12.59 -10.11
C ARG A 111 -11.74 -12.42 -11.27
N ASN A 112 -10.62 -13.17 -11.24
CA ASN A 112 -9.71 -13.24 -12.39
C ASN A 112 -10.47 -13.81 -13.59
N GLY A 113 -10.24 -13.24 -14.78
CA GLY A 113 -10.96 -13.62 -16.01
C GLY A 113 -12.37 -13.01 -16.14
N SER A 114 -12.84 -12.15 -15.21
CA SER A 114 -14.17 -11.52 -15.28
C SER A 114 -14.28 -10.33 -16.24
N GLY A 115 -13.30 -10.10 -17.12
CA GLY A 115 -13.35 -9.04 -18.13
C GLY A 115 -12.87 -7.65 -17.67
N LYS A 116 -12.33 -7.50 -16.45
CA LYS A 116 -11.83 -6.20 -15.96
C LYS A 116 -10.82 -5.55 -16.89
N SER A 117 -9.79 -6.29 -17.30
CA SER A 117 -8.75 -5.77 -18.20
C SER A 117 -9.31 -5.43 -19.60
N SER A 118 -10.34 -6.13 -20.08
CA SER A 118 -11.02 -5.77 -21.33
C SER A 118 -11.75 -4.44 -21.21
N LEU A 119 -12.44 -4.20 -20.10
CA LEU A 119 -13.08 -2.92 -19.83
C LEU A 119 -12.06 -1.78 -19.68
N LEU A 120 -10.92 -2.04 -19.02
CA LEU A 120 -9.84 -1.05 -18.91
C LEU A 120 -9.22 -0.72 -20.29
N ARG A 121 -9.03 -1.70 -21.16
CA ARG A 121 -8.52 -1.47 -22.53
C ARG A 121 -9.49 -0.62 -23.35
N LEU A 122 -10.80 -0.86 -23.24
CA LEU A 122 -11.79 0.02 -23.86
C LEU A 122 -11.68 1.46 -23.31
N ALA A 123 -11.49 1.62 -21.99
CA ALA A 123 -11.26 2.94 -21.38
C ALA A 123 -9.96 3.61 -21.83
N LEU A 124 -8.98 2.84 -22.33
CA LEU A 124 -7.75 3.35 -22.96
C LEU A 124 -7.96 3.70 -24.45
N GLY A 125 -9.16 3.48 -25.00
CA GLY A 125 -9.48 3.76 -26.39
C GLY A 125 -9.10 2.62 -27.35
N GLU A 126 -8.81 1.41 -26.85
CA GLU A 126 -8.59 0.26 -27.72
C GLU A 126 -9.92 -0.19 -28.38
N GLU A 127 -9.86 -0.48 -29.65
CA GLU A 127 -11.03 -1.00 -30.40
C GLU A 127 -11.19 -2.50 -30.11
N ILE A 128 -12.09 -2.82 -29.21
CA ILE A 128 -12.45 -4.21 -28.88
C ILE A 128 -13.91 -4.42 -29.28
N PRO A 129 -14.21 -5.50 -30.04
CA PRO A 129 -15.59 -5.85 -30.34
C PRO A 129 -16.40 -6.02 -29.06
N HIS A 130 -17.61 -5.47 -29.06
CA HIS A 130 -18.46 -5.49 -27.87
C HIS A 130 -19.94 -5.35 -28.25
N THR A 131 -20.81 -5.82 -27.38
CA THR A 131 -22.24 -5.52 -27.41
C THR A 131 -22.53 -4.34 -26.49
N GLY A 132 -23.67 -3.69 -26.65
CA GLY A 132 -24.06 -2.51 -25.89
C GLY A 132 -23.44 -1.22 -26.44
N LEU A 133 -23.51 -0.17 -25.66
CA LEU A 133 -22.97 1.15 -26.01
C LEU A 133 -21.76 1.47 -25.15
N PHE A 134 -20.72 1.97 -25.80
CA PHE A 134 -19.53 2.50 -25.12
C PHE A 134 -19.10 3.81 -25.76
N SER A 135 -18.87 4.82 -24.93
CA SER A 135 -18.40 6.12 -25.42
C SER A 135 -17.36 6.73 -24.48
N LEU A 136 -16.35 7.35 -25.08
CA LEU A 136 -15.36 8.17 -24.42
C LEU A 136 -15.55 9.64 -24.77
N ALA A 137 -15.20 10.53 -23.87
CA ALA A 137 -15.16 11.95 -24.16
C ALA A 137 -14.08 12.22 -25.23
N SER A 138 -14.40 13.05 -26.23
CA SER A 138 -13.49 13.37 -27.32
C SER A 138 -12.24 14.10 -26.80
N GLY A 139 -11.05 13.71 -27.27
CA GLY A 139 -9.78 14.31 -26.83
C GLY A 139 -9.38 13.94 -25.41
N LEU A 140 -9.92 12.85 -24.85
CA LEU A 140 -9.59 12.40 -23.52
C LEU A 140 -8.14 11.91 -23.43
N VAL A 141 -7.35 12.55 -22.58
CA VAL A 141 -6.01 12.10 -22.22
C VAL A 141 -6.09 11.17 -21.03
N VAL A 142 -5.51 9.97 -21.13
CA VAL A 142 -5.57 8.96 -20.08
C VAL A 142 -4.18 8.71 -19.52
N SER A 143 -4.02 8.82 -18.20
CA SER A 143 -2.82 8.36 -17.50
C SER A 143 -3.03 6.91 -17.06
N TYR A 144 -2.23 5.99 -17.60
CA TYR A 144 -2.41 4.55 -17.40
C TYR A 144 -1.28 3.91 -16.62
N VAL A 145 -1.61 3.13 -15.62
CA VAL A 145 -0.68 2.25 -14.89
C VAL A 145 -1.04 0.80 -15.24
N PRO A 146 -0.24 0.12 -16.09
CA PRO A 146 -0.50 -1.26 -16.48
C PRO A 146 -0.23 -2.25 -15.35
N GLN A 147 -0.83 -3.43 -15.45
CA GLN A 147 -0.57 -4.53 -14.53
C GLN A 147 0.87 -5.01 -14.65
N ASP A 148 1.35 -5.25 -15.86
CA ASP A 148 2.73 -5.66 -16.16
C ASP A 148 3.66 -4.45 -16.29
N ALA A 149 4.78 -4.52 -15.59
CA ALA A 149 5.86 -3.52 -15.59
C ALA A 149 7.19 -4.09 -16.13
N SER A 150 7.17 -5.29 -16.73
CA SER A 150 8.38 -6.00 -17.19
C SER A 150 9.12 -5.29 -18.32
N PHE A 151 8.43 -4.42 -19.05
CA PHE A 151 8.98 -3.65 -20.17
C PHE A 151 9.92 -2.52 -19.76
N LEU A 152 9.99 -2.17 -18.48
CA LEU A 152 10.80 -1.06 -18.00
C LEU A 152 12.29 -1.38 -18.14
N ARG A 153 13.04 -0.48 -18.80
CA ARG A 153 14.49 -0.54 -19.07
C ARG A 153 15.09 0.86 -19.02
N GLY A 154 16.40 0.93 -18.81
CA GLY A 154 17.15 2.18 -18.83
C GLY A 154 17.16 2.89 -17.48
N SER A 155 17.72 4.10 -17.43
CA SER A 155 17.80 4.88 -16.19
C SER A 155 16.48 5.62 -15.89
N LEU A 156 16.26 5.97 -14.61
CA LEU A 156 15.13 6.81 -14.20
C LEU A 156 15.10 8.17 -14.92
N SER A 157 16.26 8.77 -15.19
CA SER A 157 16.33 10.05 -15.93
C SER A 157 15.94 9.88 -17.39
N GLN A 158 16.33 8.78 -18.05
CA GLN A 158 15.88 8.46 -19.40
C GLN A 158 14.36 8.22 -19.43
N PHE A 159 13.84 7.52 -18.43
CA PHE A 159 12.40 7.28 -18.29
C PHE A 159 11.64 8.60 -18.10
N ALA A 160 12.10 9.48 -17.20
CA ALA A 160 11.47 10.79 -16.99
C ALA A 160 11.43 11.63 -18.27
N ARG A 161 12.54 11.68 -19.03
CA ARG A 161 12.61 12.39 -20.33
C ARG A 161 11.65 11.80 -21.36
N ARG A 162 11.58 10.47 -21.47
CA ARG A 162 10.69 9.78 -22.41
C ARG A 162 9.23 10.13 -22.20
N TYR A 163 8.82 10.35 -20.95
CA TYR A 163 7.43 10.68 -20.59
C TYR A 163 7.24 12.17 -20.26
N GLU A 164 8.23 13.02 -20.60
CA GLU A 164 8.19 14.47 -20.42
C GLU A 164 7.86 14.90 -18.97
N LEU A 165 8.38 14.13 -17.98
CA LEU A 165 8.16 14.39 -16.58
C LEU A 165 9.19 15.38 -16.02
N ASP A 166 8.78 16.21 -15.06
CA ASP A 166 9.72 16.91 -14.20
C ASP A 166 10.48 15.90 -13.35
N GLU A 167 11.80 15.79 -13.61
CA GLU A 167 12.66 14.79 -12.97
C GLU A 167 12.74 15.01 -11.46
N THR A 168 12.69 16.25 -10.99
CA THR A 168 12.75 16.60 -9.58
C THR A 168 11.49 16.16 -8.85
N GLN A 169 10.33 16.47 -9.43
CA GLN A 169 9.04 16.03 -8.91
C GLN A 169 8.92 14.51 -8.92
N PHE A 170 9.32 13.86 -10.01
CA PHE A 170 9.29 12.42 -10.16
C PHE A 170 10.13 11.71 -9.09
N LYS A 171 11.37 12.16 -8.88
CA LYS A 171 12.25 11.63 -7.83
C LYS A 171 11.70 11.91 -6.43
N THR A 172 11.05 13.04 -6.22
CA THR A 172 10.41 13.37 -4.94
C THR A 172 9.26 12.43 -4.62
N ILE A 173 8.40 12.12 -5.60
CA ILE A 173 7.30 11.15 -5.44
C ILE A 173 7.87 9.75 -5.17
N LEU A 174 8.92 9.33 -5.88
CA LEU A 174 9.56 8.04 -5.63
C LEU A 174 10.12 7.94 -4.19
N ARG A 175 10.71 9.02 -3.66
CA ARG A 175 11.15 9.04 -2.25
C ARG A 175 9.97 8.91 -1.29
N LYS A 176 8.86 9.59 -1.54
CA LYS A 176 7.61 9.44 -0.76
C LYS A 176 7.08 8.01 -0.82
N LEU A 177 7.28 7.29 -1.91
CA LEU A 177 6.97 5.87 -2.07
C LEU A 177 8.07 4.94 -1.50
N ASP A 178 8.90 5.43 -0.58
CA ASP A 178 9.97 4.65 0.07
C ASP A 178 11.01 4.07 -0.92
N PHE A 179 11.44 4.89 -1.88
CA PHE A 179 12.48 4.53 -2.82
C PHE A 179 13.86 4.92 -2.27
N ALA A 180 14.67 3.93 -1.92
CA ALA A 180 15.99 4.16 -1.34
C ALA A 180 16.93 4.85 -2.33
N ARG A 181 17.84 5.70 -1.81
CA ARG A 181 18.76 6.51 -2.64
C ARG A 181 19.58 5.67 -3.62
N VAL A 182 20.07 4.51 -3.20
CA VAL A 182 20.86 3.60 -4.03
C VAL A 182 20.10 3.10 -5.27
N GLN A 183 18.77 3.08 -5.22
CA GLN A 183 17.94 2.62 -6.34
C GLN A 183 17.92 3.62 -7.49
N PHE A 184 18.13 4.91 -7.24
CA PHE A 184 18.11 5.94 -8.29
C PHE A 184 19.26 5.79 -9.31
N GLU A 185 20.31 5.05 -8.96
CA GLU A 185 21.51 4.84 -9.79
C GLU A 185 21.42 3.53 -10.61
N LYS A 186 20.45 2.66 -10.32
CA LYS A 186 20.28 1.36 -10.99
C LYS A 186 19.47 1.48 -12.26
N ASP A 187 19.69 0.52 -13.18
CA ASP A 187 18.82 0.33 -14.33
C ASP A 187 17.45 -0.19 -13.91
N LEU A 188 16.39 0.26 -14.59
CA LEU A 188 15.01 -0.16 -14.35
C LEU A 188 14.81 -1.68 -14.58
N SER A 189 15.65 -2.32 -15.41
CA SER A 189 15.60 -3.78 -15.60
C SER A 189 15.88 -4.54 -14.31
N ASP A 190 16.76 -4.00 -13.44
CA ASP A 190 17.21 -4.61 -12.20
C ASP A 190 16.24 -4.39 -11.02
N TYR A 191 15.17 -3.65 -11.27
CA TYR A 191 14.17 -3.37 -10.24
C TYR A 191 13.27 -4.57 -9.99
N SER A 192 12.90 -4.78 -8.72
CA SER A 192 11.86 -5.73 -8.34
C SER A 192 10.49 -5.31 -8.94
N ALA A 193 9.55 -6.25 -9.03
CA ALA A 193 8.20 -5.97 -9.53
C ALA A 193 7.54 -4.81 -8.78
N GLY A 194 7.69 -4.75 -7.45
CA GLY A 194 7.18 -3.66 -6.63
C GLY A 194 7.85 -2.33 -6.92
N GLN A 195 9.17 -2.30 -7.12
CA GLN A 195 9.89 -1.09 -7.49
C GLN A 195 9.47 -0.58 -8.87
N LYS A 196 9.33 -1.48 -9.85
CA LYS A 196 8.80 -1.14 -11.17
C LYS A 196 7.38 -0.56 -11.11
N LYS A 197 6.52 -1.15 -10.27
CA LYS A 197 5.16 -0.63 -10.05
C LYS A 197 5.17 0.77 -9.42
N LYS A 198 6.04 1.03 -8.42
CA LYS A 198 6.22 2.37 -7.84
C LYS A 198 6.67 3.40 -8.88
N VAL A 199 7.54 3.03 -9.82
CA VAL A 199 7.97 3.92 -10.93
C VAL A 199 6.78 4.28 -11.81
N LEU A 200 5.93 3.32 -12.18
CA LEU A 200 4.74 3.58 -12.99
C LEU A 200 3.70 4.44 -12.25
N LEU A 201 3.51 4.20 -10.97
CA LEU A 201 2.63 5.02 -10.12
C LEU A 201 3.17 6.46 -9.99
N ALA A 202 4.48 6.61 -9.73
CA ALA A 202 5.11 7.92 -9.66
C ALA A 202 4.98 8.69 -10.99
N ARG A 203 5.12 8.00 -12.15
CA ARG A 203 4.84 8.59 -13.46
C ARG A 203 3.41 9.10 -13.54
N SER A 204 2.43 8.25 -13.20
CA SER A 204 1.01 8.61 -13.26
C SER A 204 0.68 9.79 -12.33
N LEU A 205 1.30 9.85 -11.14
CA LEU A 205 1.13 10.97 -10.19
C LEU A 205 1.79 12.28 -10.66
N CYS A 206 2.84 12.19 -11.52
CA CYS A 206 3.45 13.38 -12.16
C CYS A 206 2.63 13.87 -13.35
N GLN A 207 1.93 12.98 -14.03
CA GLN A 207 1.12 13.34 -15.19
C GLN A 207 -0.14 14.07 -14.78
N SER A 208 -0.53 15.08 -15.56
CA SER A 208 -1.82 15.75 -15.43
C SER A 208 -2.74 15.19 -16.51
N ALA A 209 -3.79 14.49 -16.13
CA ALA A 209 -4.76 13.88 -17.05
C ALA A 209 -6.17 14.00 -16.49
N PRO A 210 -7.22 14.09 -17.35
CA PRO A 210 -8.62 14.07 -16.89
C PRO A 210 -9.05 12.71 -16.35
N LEU A 211 -8.48 11.62 -16.88
CA LEU A 211 -8.79 10.26 -16.48
C LEU A 211 -7.53 9.49 -16.11
N TYR A 212 -7.54 8.84 -14.95
CA TYR A 212 -6.51 7.94 -14.47
C TYR A 212 -7.04 6.52 -14.48
N VAL A 213 -6.36 5.63 -15.17
CA VAL A 213 -6.71 4.20 -15.24
C VAL A 213 -5.56 3.40 -14.62
N TRP A 214 -5.82 2.71 -13.51
CA TRP A 214 -4.83 1.93 -12.80
C TRP A 214 -5.24 0.46 -12.73
N ASP A 215 -4.44 -0.42 -13.34
CA ASP A 215 -4.69 -1.86 -13.33
C ASP A 215 -3.89 -2.52 -12.19
N GLU A 216 -4.60 -3.01 -11.18
CA GLU A 216 -4.06 -3.63 -9.98
C GLU A 216 -2.91 -2.80 -9.34
N PRO A 217 -3.16 -1.52 -9.00
CA PRO A 217 -2.09 -0.60 -8.62
C PRO A 217 -1.36 -0.98 -7.33
N LEU A 218 -2.03 -1.70 -6.43
CA LEU A 218 -1.50 -2.04 -5.10
C LEU A 218 -0.81 -3.40 -5.05
N ASN A 219 -0.79 -4.15 -6.15
CA ASN A 219 -0.07 -5.42 -6.21
C ASN A 219 1.43 -5.20 -6.13
N TYR A 220 2.12 -6.02 -5.31
CA TYR A 220 3.56 -5.96 -5.04
C TYR A 220 4.02 -4.68 -4.33
N ILE A 221 3.11 -3.83 -3.88
CA ILE A 221 3.40 -2.60 -3.13
C ILE A 221 3.41 -2.91 -1.64
N ASP A 222 4.42 -2.40 -0.93
CA ASP A 222 4.52 -2.50 0.52
C ASP A 222 3.43 -1.70 1.24
N VAL A 223 3.18 -2.04 2.50
CA VAL A 223 2.09 -1.45 3.30
C VAL A 223 2.22 0.06 3.43
N PHE A 224 3.45 0.58 3.61
CA PHE A 224 3.69 2.01 3.76
C PHE A 224 3.33 2.79 2.49
N SER A 225 3.83 2.35 1.33
CA SER A 225 3.49 2.96 0.04
C SER A 225 2.01 2.84 -0.30
N ARG A 226 1.36 1.73 0.11
CA ARG A 226 -0.09 1.55 -0.05
C ARG A 226 -0.88 2.61 0.72
N MET A 227 -0.56 2.83 2.00
CA MET A 227 -1.22 3.86 2.83
C MET A 227 -1.09 5.28 2.28
N GLN A 228 -0.08 5.54 1.46
CA GLN A 228 0.09 6.86 0.83
C GLN A 228 -0.72 7.01 -0.47
N LEU A 229 -1.10 5.90 -1.08
CA LEU A 229 -1.87 5.87 -2.33
C LEU A 229 -3.38 5.82 -2.10
N GLU A 230 -3.83 5.29 -0.95
CA GLU A 230 -5.22 5.25 -0.49
C GLU A 230 -5.68 6.60 0.07
#